data_8f9a36d31e75c2e19056e6b7481dc003
#
_entry.id   8f9a36d31e75c2e19056e6b7481dc003
#
_cell.length_a   1.000
_cell.length_b   1.000
_cell.length_c   1.000
_cell.angle_alpha   90.00
_cell.angle_beta   90.00
_cell.angle_gamma   90.00
#
_symmetry.space_group_name_H-M   'P 1'
#
loop_
_entity.id
_entity.type
_entity.pdbx_description
1 polymer ?
#
loop_
_entity_poly.entity_id
_entity_poly.type
_entity_poly.pdbx_seq_one_letter_code
_entity_poly.pdbx_strand_id
1 'polypeptide(L)'
;MKIDKIIVGDHQTNCYVLTLNNNCIVIDPGDDYEKIQEKVGNKNIKAIIITHYHFDHVGALNNFKSKIIDYKYKDGFYKINDFEFNIIHTPGHKEDCITIYFEKEKIMFTGDFIFKNSIGRMDLEGGSISDMKKSLKLISKYDDDIIVYSGHGNDTTLKNEKNNFKYYI
;
A
#
# COMPACT_ATOMS: atom_id res chain seq x y z
N MET A 1 -13.86 9.08 -2.53
CA MET A 1 -13.41 8.12 -1.48
C MET A 1 -12.75 8.91 -0.34
N LYS A 2 -13.09 8.59 0.92
CA LYS A 2 -12.39 9.17 2.09
C LYS A 2 -11.22 8.25 2.47
N ILE A 3 -10.06 8.85 2.81
CA ILE A 3 -8.87 8.14 3.25
C ILE A 3 -8.52 8.63 4.65
N ASP A 4 -8.51 7.75 5.62
CA ASP A 4 -8.00 8.01 6.96
C ASP A 4 -6.66 7.28 7.12
N LYS A 5 -5.56 8.02 7.33
CA LYS A 5 -4.24 7.50 7.65
C LYS A 5 -4.09 7.40 9.17
N ILE A 6 -3.65 6.26 9.65
CA ILE A 6 -3.44 5.95 11.06
C ILE A 6 -2.01 5.46 11.22
N ILE A 7 -1.23 6.13 12.03
CA ILE A 7 0.12 5.67 12.37
C ILE A 7 0.00 4.64 13.49
N VAL A 8 0.50 3.42 13.25
CA VAL A 8 0.36 2.28 14.14
C VAL A 8 1.73 1.68 14.53
N GLY A 9 1.77 1.16 15.74
CA GLY A 9 2.92 0.45 16.31
C GLY A 9 4.18 1.30 16.47
N ASP A 10 5.22 0.68 17.03
CA ASP A 10 6.51 1.33 17.32
C ASP A 10 7.27 1.68 16.03
N HIS A 11 7.03 0.97 14.93
CA HIS A 11 7.61 1.23 13.61
C HIS A 11 6.94 2.39 12.87
N GLN A 12 5.87 2.98 13.44
CA GLN A 12 5.12 4.09 12.85
C GLN A 12 4.61 3.78 11.43
N THR A 13 4.10 2.57 11.24
CA THR A 13 3.56 2.12 9.96
C THR A 13 2.25 2.85 9.66
N ASN A 14 2.07 3.27 8.43
CA ASN A 14 0.85 3.89 7.95
C ASN A 14 -0.18 2.80 7.61
N CYS A 15 -1.17 2.63 8.47
CA CYS A 15 -2.39 1.89 8.15
C CYS A 15 -3.40 2.85 7.53
N TYR A 16 -4.12 2.41 6.50
CA TYR A 16 -5.13 3.23 5.83
C TYR A 16 -6.50 2.61 5.92
N VAL A 17 -7.51 3.42 6.27
CA VAL A 17 -8.93 3.06 6.18
C VAL A 17 -9.56 3.86 5.04
N LEU A 18 -9.91 3.17 3.96
CA LEU A 18 -10.56 3.74 2.79
C LEU A 18 -12.07 3.56 2.93
N THR A 19 -12.82 4.64 2.87
CA THR A 19 -14.28 4.62 3.06
C THR A 19 -15.02 5.10 1.82
N LEU A 20 -15.99 4.30 1.36
CA LEU A 20 -17.00 4.66 0.37
C LEU A 20 -18.38 4.24 0.91
N ASN A 21 -19.30 5.19 1.01
CA ASN A 21 -20.63 4.95 1.58
C ASN A 21 -20.52 4.32 3.00
N ASN A 22 -21.18 3.18 3.22
CA ASN A 22 -21.11 2.44 4.48
C ASN A 22 -20.09 1.27 4.44
N ASN A 23 -19.20 1.26 3.45
CA ASN A 23 -18.21 0.22 3.26
C ASN A 23 -16.79 0.77 3.45
N CYS A 24 -15.87 -0.07 3.93
CA CYS A 24 -14.46 0.29 3.99
C CYS A 24 -13.54 -0.87 3.57
N ILE A 25 -12.32 -0.49 3.19
CA ILE A 25 -11.15 -1.36 3.02
C ILE A 25 -10.09 -0.87 4.01
N VAL A 26 -9.40 -1.80 4.66
CA VAL A 26 -8.23 -1.50 5.50
C VAL A 26 -6.98 -1.96 4.77
N ILE A 27 -5.95 -1.13 4.71
CA ILE A 27 -4.65 -1.45 4.10
C ILE A 27 -3.60 -1.46 5.21
N ASP A 28 -2.81 -2.52 5.27
CA ASP A 28 -1.69 -2.74 6.19
C ASP A 28 -2.04 -2.50 7.67
N PRO A 29 -2.90 -3.32 8.27
CA PRO A 29 -3.20 -3.25 9.71
C PRO A 29 -2.01 -3.77 10.53
N GLY A 30 -0.97 -2.95 10.64
CA GLY A 30 0.31 -3.35 11.22
C GLY A 30 0.30 -3.57 12.73
N ASP A 31 -0.48 -2.77 13.46
CA ASP A 31 -0.59 -2.84 14.92
C ASP A 31 -1.84 -2.06 15.38
N ASP A 32 -1.98 -1.78 16.69
CA ASP A 32 -2.99 -0.89 17.28
C ASP A 32 -4.43 -1.18 16.81
N TYR A 33 -4.87 -2.44 16.87
CA TYR A 33 -6.17 -2.88 16.37
C TYR A 33 -7.34 -1.97 16.81
N GLU A 34 -7.39 -1.59 18.08
CA GLU A 34 -8.45 -0.75 18.65
C GLU A 34 -8.49 0.63 17.99
N LYS A 35 -7.33 1.20 17.71
CA LYS A 35 -7.17 2.49 17.04
C LYS A 35 -7.65 2.44 15.59
N ILE A 36 -7.41 1.32 14.91
CA ILE A 36 -7.94 1.09 13.56
C ILE A 36 -9.45 0.92 13.61
N GLN A 37 -9.98 0.14 14.56
CA GLN A 37 -11.43 -0.07 14.72
C GLN A 37 -12.18 1.23 15.05
N GLU A 38 -11.61 2.14 15.82
CA GLU A 38 -12.18 3.46 16.06
C GLU A 38 -12.39 4.23 14.75
N LYS A 39 -11.44 4.16 13.80
CA LYS A 39 -11.58 4.77 12.47
C LYS A 39 -12.55 4.05 11.56
N VAL A 40 -12.60 2.73 11.63
CA VAL A 40 -13.61 1.92 10.94
C VAL A 40 -15.02 2.28 11.43
N GLY A 41 -15.19 2.43 12.75
CA GLY A 41 -16.50 2.71 13.35
C GLY A 41 -17.53 1.64 12.99
N ASN A 42 -18.72 2.06 12.55
CA ASN A 42 -19.83 1.16 12.18
C ASN A 42 -19.82 0.74 10.69
N LYS A 43 -18.72 0.95 9.97
CA LYS A 43 -18.63 0.60 8.55
C LYS A 43 -18.38 -0.89 8.34
N ASN A 44 -18.84 -1.42 7.22
CA ASN A 44 -18.63 -2.80 6.85
C ASN A 44 -17.24 -2.95 6.19
N ILE A 45 -16.33 -3.66 6.83
CA ILE A 45 -15.03 -4.00 6.22
C ILE A 45 -15.26 -5.03 5.11
N LYS A 46 -14.93 -4.67 3.87
CA LYS A 46 -15.11 -5.52 2.69
C LYS A 46 -13.86 -6.31 2.33
N ALA A 47 -12.70 -5.77 2.65
CA ALA A 47 -11.43 -6.45 2.49
C ALA A 47 -10.37 -5.83 3.40
N ILE A 48 -9.35 -6.63 3.70
CA ILE A 48 -8.06 -6.19 4.20
C ILE A 48 -7.07 -6.35 3.04
N ILE A 49 -6.31 -5.33 2.71
CA ILE A 49 -5.26 -5.40 1.69
C ILE A 49 -3.91 -5.38 2.41
N ILE A 50 -3.03 -6.27 2.04
CA ILE A 50 -1.66 -6.36 2.56
C ILE A 50 -0.70 -6.05 1.41
N THR A 51 0.06 -4.97 1.56
CA THR A 51 1.04 -4.58 0.53
C THR A 51 2.24 -5.52 0.51
N HIS A 52 2.68 -6.01 1.68
CA HIS A 52 3.71 -7.02 1.86
C HIS A 52 3.69 -7.58 3.29
N TYR A 53 4.35 -8.71 3.53
CA TYR A 53 4.28 -9.43 4.79
C TYR A 53 5.48 -9.14 5.73
N HIS A 54 5.92 -7.87 5.87
CA HIS A 54 6.72 -7.50 7.02
C HIS A 54 5.83 -7.40 8.26
N PHE A 55 6.37 -7.73 9.41
CA PHE A 55 5.59 -7.91 10.65
C PHE A 55 4.82 -6.64 11.07
N ASP A 56 5.39 -5.49 10.81
CA ASP A 56 4.82 -4.19 11.13
C ASP A 56 3.69 -3.74 10.19
N HIS A 57 3.46 -4.48 9.09
CA HIS A 57 2.30 -4.30 8.19
C HIS A 57 1.15 -5.27 8.46
N VAL A 58 1.39 -6.33 9.26
CA VAL A 58 0.43 -7.43 9.47
C VAL A 58 0.14 -7.75 10.94
N GLY A 59 0.74 -7.05 11.90
CA GLY A 59 0.68 -7.39 13.32
C GLY A 59 -0.74 -7.50 13.89
N ALA A 60 -1.66 -6.62 13.45
CA ALA A 60 -3.07 -6.67 13.84
C ALA A 60 -3.96 -7.51 12.90
N LEU A 61 -3.42 -8.09 11.82
CA LEU A 61 -4.21 -8.78 10.77
C LEU A 61 -5.12 -9.87 11.33
N ASN A 62 -4.65 -10.65 12.28
CA ASN A 62 -5.40 -11.77 12.85
C ASN A 62 -6.64 -11.36 13.66
N ASN A 63 -6.77 -10.09 14.01
CA ASN A 63 -7.93 -9.54 14.70
C ASN A 63 -9.10 -9.29 13.73
N PHE A 64 -8.85 -9.26 12.42
CA PHE A 64 -9.86 -9.02 11.40
C PHE A 64 -10.42 -10.31 10.82
N LYS A 65 -11.75 -10.36 10.64
CA LYS A 65 -12.45 -11.48 10.00
C LYS A 65 -13.01 -11.04 8.65
N SER A 66 -12.11 -10.70 7.72
CA SER A 66 -12.49 -10.19 6.39
C SER A 66 -11.65 -10.85 5.31
N LYS A 67 -12.08 -10.73 4.05
CA LYS A 67 -11.33 -11.20 2.90
C LYS A 67 -9.97 -10.50 2.85
N ILE A 68 -8.89 -11.27 2.74
CA ILE A 68 -7.54 -10.75 2.56
C ILE A 68 -7.22 -10.71 1.06
N ILE A 69 -6.63 -9.60 0.63
CA ILE A 69 -6.08 -9.38 -0.71
C ILE A 69 -4.60 -9.08 -0.53
N ASP A 70 -3.77 -9.86 -1.19
CA ASP A 70 -2.32 -9.82 -1.05
C ASP A 70 -1.64 -10.24 -2.37
N TYR A 71 -0.34 -10.46 -2.35
CA TYR A 71 0.50 -10.86 -3.50
C TYR A 71 0.03 -12.13 -4.22
N LYS A 72 -0.87 -12.92 -3.66
CA LYS A 72 -1.44 -14.11 -4.32
C LYS A 72 -2.46 -13.75 -5.40
N TYR A 73 -2.95 -12.51 -5.39
CA TYR A 73 -3.79 -11.99 -6.45
C TYR A 73 -2.92 -11.56 -7.63
N LYS A 74 -3.31 -11.90 -8.85
CA LYS A 74 -2.57 -11.53 -10.07
C LYS A 74 -2.67 -10.03 -10.34
N ASP A 75 -1.74 -9.51 -11.16
CA ASP A 75 -1.86 -8.16 -11.70
C ASP A 75 -3.17 -8.00 -12.47
N GLY A 76 -3.81 -6.84 -12.32
CA GLY A 76 -5.02 -6.53 -13.03
C GLY A 76 -6.06 -5.78 -12.21
N PHE A 77 -7.21 -5.56 -12.85
CA PHE A 77 -8.34 -4.85 -12.29
C PHE A 77 -9.19 -5.72 -11.37
N TYR A 78 -9.59 -5.14 -10.25
CA TYR A 78 -10.46 -5.75 -9.25
C TYR A 78 -11.57 -4.80 -8.83
N LYS A 79 -12.73 -5.39 -8.53
CA LYS A 79 -13.86 -4.68 -7.96
C LYS A 79 -14.36 -5.40 -6.71
N ILE A 80 -14.42 -4.68 -5.61
CA ILE A 80 -14.99 -5.14 -4.33
C ILE A 80 -16.02 -4.14 -3.85
N ASN A 81 -17.28 -4.49 -3.99
CA ASN A 81 -18.40 -3.56 -3.77
C ASN A 81 -18.20 -2.27 -4.60
N ASP A 82 -18.06 -1.11 -3.93
CA ASP A 82 -17.90 0.18 -4.56
C ASP A 82 -16.43 0.52 -4.90
N PHE A 83 -15.47 -0.29 -4.43
CA PHE A 83 -14.05 -0.06 -4.63
C PHE A 83 -13.58 -0.70 -5.93
N GLU A 84 -12.96 0.09 -6.80
CA GLU A 84 -12.35 -0.35 -8.06
C GLU A 84 -10.88 0.02 -8.05
N PHE A 85 -10.00 -0.97 -8.21
CA PHE A 85 -8.55 -0.78 -8.14
C PHE A 85 -7.79 -1.81 -8.98
N ASN A 86 -6.56 -1.50 -9.29
CA ASN A 86 -5.62 -2.42 -9.92
C ASN A 86 -4.60 -2.91 -8.88
N ILE A 87 -4.23 -4.18 -8.96
CA ILE A 87 -3.09 -4.76 -8.26
C ILE A 87 -1.91 -4.79 -9.24
N ILE A 88 -0.75 -4.35 -8.79
CA ILE A 88 0.49 -4.31 -9.54
C ILE A 88 1.57 -4.93 -8.66
N HIS A 89 2.20 -6.04 -9.09
CA HIS A 89 3.35 -6.57 -8.37
C HIS A 89 4.54 -5.63 -8.54
N THR A 90 5.10 -5.22 -7.40
CA THR A 90 6.23 -4.29 -7.34
C THR A 90 7.32 -4.84 -6.39
N PRO A 91 7.85 -6.05 -6.69
CA PRO A 91 8.91 -6.64 -5.87
C PRO A 91 10.17 -5.78 -5.88
N GLY A 92 10.97 -5.91 -4.81
CA GLY A 92 12.23 -5.20 -4.65
C GLY A 92 12.60 -4.96 -3.20
N HIS A 93 11.74 -4.32 -2.42
CA HIS A 93 11.87 -4.25 -0.97
C HIS A 93 11.67 -5.65 -0.35
N LYS A 94 10.66 -6.35 -0.84
CA LYS A 94 10.39 -7.76 -0.57
C LYS A 94 9.75 -8.41 -1.81
N GLU A 95 9.87 -9.71 -1.95
CA GLU A 95 9.37 -10.46 -3.11
C GLU A 95 7.85 -10.44 -3.26
N ASP A 96 7.11 -10.28 -2.16
CA ASP A 96 5.65 -10.26 -2.10
C ASP A 96 5.03 -8.85 -2.17
N CYS A 97 5.82 -7.82 -2.48
CA CYS A 97 5.32 -6.44 -2.56
C CYS A 97 4.34 -6.26 -3.71
N ILE A 98 3.20 -5.62 -3.39
CA ILE A 98 2.21 -5.15 -4.34
C ILE A 98 1.90 -3.66 -4.12
N THR A 99 1.62 -2.97 -5.21
CA THR A 99 1.06 -1.62 -5.23
C THR A 99 -0.41 -1.69 -5.58
N ILE A 100 -1.25 -0.97 -4.87
CA ILE A 100 -2.69 -0.86 -5.13
C ILE A 100 -2.98 0.48 -5.78
N TYR A 101 -3.49 0.46 -6.99
CA TYR A 101 -3.76 1.65 -7.78
C TYR A 101 -5.26 1.89 -7.98
N PHE A 102 -5.78 2.96 -7.40
CA PHE A 102 -7.13 3.48 -7.63
C PHE A 102 -7.07 4.52 -8.76
N GLU A 103 -7.32 4.06 -9.96
CA GLU A 103 -7.15 4.85 -11.19
C GLU A 103 -8.07 6.08 -11.24
N LYS A 104 -9.33 5.91 -10.84
CA LYS A 104 -10.32 7.02 -10.85
C LYS A 104 -9.92 8.15 -9.89
N GLU A 105 -9.36 7.81 -8.76
CA GLU A 105 -8.93 8.75 -7.73
C GLU A 105 -7.50 9.26 -7.97
N LYS A 106 -6.75 8.63 -8.88
CA LYS A 106 -5.32 8.88 -9.13
C LYS A 106 -4.47 8.75 -7.87
N ILE A 107 -4.62 7.65 -7.16
CA ILE A 107 -3.86 7.36 -5.94
C ILE A 107 -3.26 5.95 -5.97
N MET A 108 -2.07 5.80 -5.39
CA MET A 108 -1.40 4.52 -5.20
C MET A 108 -1.04 4.31 -3.73
N PHE A 109 -1.28 3.10 -3.23
CA PHE A 109 -0.74 2.62 -1.95
C PHE A 109 0.42 1.68 -2.29
N THR A 110 1.63 2.06 -1.92
CA THR A 110 2.86 1.41 -2.37
C THR A 110 3.54 0.55 -1.29
N GLY A 111 3.00 0.57 -0.05
CA GLY A 111 3.71 -0.02 1.08
C GLY A 111 5.13 0.52 1.15
N ASP A 112 6.09 -0.37 1.35
CA ASP A 112 7.50 -0.03 1.47
C ASP A 112 8.28 -0.04 0.15
N PHE A 113 7.58 0.07 -0.98
CA PHE A 113 8.22 0.17 -2.29
C PHE A 113 8.73 1.59 -2.58
N ILE A 114 7.87 2.61 -2.44
CA ILE A 114 8.22 4.02 -2.69
C ILE A 114 7.84 4.85 -1.47
N PHE A 115 8.76 5.69 -1.02
CA PHE A 115 8.58 6.67 0.02
C PHE A 115 8.79 8.09 -0.52
N LYS A 116 8.42 9.09 0.26
CA LYS A 116 8.76 10.48 -0.04
C LYS A 116 10.29 10.66 -0.01
N ASN A 117 10.87 10.99 -1.17
CA ASN A 117 12.31 11.17 -1.41
C ASN A 117 13.17 9.92 -1.24
N SER A 118 12.58 8.72 -1.24
CA SER A 118 13.31 7.46 -1.03
C SER A 118 12.56 6.26 -1.61
N ILE A 119 13.21 5.11 -1.56
CA ILE A 119 12.63 3.78 -1.85
C ILE A 119 12.90 2.83 -0.70
N GLY A 120 12.18 1.72 -0.67
CA GLY A 120 12.38 0.65 0.32
C GLY A 120 13.78 0.05 0.24
N ARG A 121 14.32 -0.32 1.41
CA ARG A 121 15.59 -1.05 1.50
C ARG A 121 15.47 -2.43 0.85
N MET A 122 16.57 -2.95 0.36
CA MET A 122 16.61 -4.20 -0.42
C MET A 122 17.60 -5.22 0.15
N ASP A 123 18.11 -4.97 1.35
CA ASP A 123 19.16 -5.74 2.01
C ASP A 123 18.63 -6.74 3.06
N LEU A 124 17.31 -6.80 3.23
CA LEU A 124 16.64 -7.81 4.05
C LEU A 124 16.28 -9.05 3.23
N GLU A 125 15.88 -10.13 3.93
CA GLU A 125 15.41 -11.36 3.30
C GLU A 125 14.23 -11.08 2.34
N GLY A 126 14.31 -11.61 1.11
CA GLY A 126 13.35 -11.35 0.03
C GLY A 126 13.60 -10.05 -0.74
N GLY A 127 14.58 -9.23 -0.33
CA GLY A 127 14.97 -8.00 -1.03
C GLY A 127 15.75 -8.26 -2.32
N SER A 128 15.55 -7.42 -3.36
CA SER A 128 16.20 -7.57 -4.67
C SER A 128 16.38 -6.24 -5.37
N ILE A 129 17.64 -5.83 -5.57
CA ILE A 129 17.97 -4.62 -6.33
C ILE A 129 17.49 -4.74 -7.78
N SER A 130 17.65 -5.92 -8.40
CA SER A 130 17.22 -6.15 -9.79
C SER A 130 15.72 -5.98 -9.95
N ASP A 131 14.93 -6.51 -9.02
CA ASP A 131 13.47 -6.41 -9.08
C ASP A 131 12.98 -5.01 -8.71
N MET A 132 13.61 -4.33 -7.75
CA MET A 132 13.35 -2.92 -7.46
C MET A 132 13.51 -2.06 -8.72
N LYS A 133 14.60 -2.23 -9.47
CA LYS A 133 14.82 -1.51 -10.73
C LYS A 133 13.73 -1.77 -11.76
N LYS A 134 13.27 -3.01 -11.91
CA LYS A 134 12.18 -3.36 -12.83
C LYS A 134 10.87 -2.70 -12.38
N SER A 135 10.56 -2.78 -11.09
CA SER A 135 9.36 -2.20 -10.48
C SER A 135 9.33 -0.67 -10.63
N LEU A 136 10.44 0.02 -10.38
CA LEU A 136 10.56 1.47 -10.60
C LEU A 136 10.36 1.85 -12.09
N LYS A 137 10.96 1.08 -13.02
CA LYS A 137 10.74 1.27 -14.47
C LYS A 137 9.29 1.03 -14.87
N LEU A 138 8.60 0.09 -14.24
CA LEU A 138 7.19 -0.17 -14.49
C LEU A 138 6.35 1.03 -14.00
N ILE A 139 6.52 1.45 -12.75
CA ILE A 139 5.74 2.53 -12.15
C ILE A 139 6.04 3.90 -12.80
N SER A 140 7.25 4.10 -13.33
CA SER A 140 7.59 5.36 -14.03
C SER A 140 6.74 5.64 -15.27
N LYS A 141 6.02 4.64 -15.79
CA LYS A 141 5.12 4.79 -16.95
C LYS A 141 3.75 5.36 -16.59
N TYR A 142 3.39 5.40 -15.31
CA TYR A 142 2.13 5.94 -14.83
C TYR A 142 2.15 7.47 -14.77
N ASP A 143 0.98 8.10 -14.65
CA ASP A 143 0.83 9.55 -14.68
C ASP A 143 1.54 10.24 -13.51
N ASP A 144 2.05 11.43 -13.75
CA ASP A 144 2.81 12.22 -12.79
C ASP A 144 1.98 12.75 -11.63
N ASP A 145 0.69 12.99 -11.84
CA ASP A 145 -0.24 13.58 -10.86
C ASP A 145 -0.81 12.58 -9.85
N ILE A 146 -0.38 11.31 -9.94
CA ILE A 146 -0.78 10.27 -8.98
C ILE A 146 -0.19 10.59 -7.59
N ILE A 147 -1.06 10.58 -6.57
CA ILE A 147 -0.66 10.69 -5.17
C ILE A 147 -0.21 9.31 -4.67
N VAL A 148 0.94 9.26 -4.02
CA VAL A 148 1.54 8.05 -3.46
C VAL A 148 1.39 8.06 -1.95
N TYR A 149 0.72 7.05 -1.43
CA TYR A 149 0.56 6.74 0.00
C TYR A 149 1.50 5.58 0.35
N SER A 150 2.54 5.89 1.11
CA SER A 150 3.62 4.95 1.47
C SER A 150 3.33 4.21 2.77
N GLY A 151 4.02 3.10 3.03
CA GLY A 151 3.96 2.34 4.28
C GLY A 151 4.47 3.12 5.49
N HIS A 152 5.35 4.10 5.29
CA HIS A 152 5.87 4.96 6.34
C HIS A 152 5.96 6.42 5.89
N GLY A 153 5.87 7.32 6.87
CA GLY A 153 6.11 8.75 6.67
C GLY A 153 5.01 9.48 5.91
N ASN A 154 5.40 10.53 5.19
CA ASN A 154 4.46 11.41 4.50
C ASN A 154 4.13 10.93 3.10
N ASP A 155 2.96 11.34 2.62
CA ASP A 155 2.52 11.16 1.24
C ASP A 155 3.38 11.99 0.28
N THR A 156 3.41 11.58 -0.98
CA THR A 156 4.13 12.27 -2.05
C THR A 156 3.35 12.20 -3.37
N THR A 157 3.95 12.62 -4.46
CA THR A 157 3.41 12.43 -5.81
C THR A 157 4.38 11.62 -6.65
N LEU A 158 3.84 10.88 -7.61
CA LEU A 158 4.68 10.08 -8.49
C LEU A 158 5.66 10.95 -9.29
N LYS A 159 5.25 12.19 -9.65
CA LYS A 159 6.13 13.19 -10.28
C LYS A 159 7.38 13.47 -9.45
N ASN A 160 7.21 13.70 -8.16
CA ASN A 160 8.35 14.01 -7.28
C ASN A 160 9.32 12.83 -7.21
N GLU A 161 8.77 11.62 -7.06
CA GLU A 161 9.59 10.43 -6.86
C GLU A 161 10.28 9.95 -8.15
N LYS A 162 9.64 10.08 -9.32
CA LYS A 162 10.28 9.79 -10.62
C LYS A 162 11.60 10.54 -10.82
N ASN A 163 11.69 11.78 -10.32
CA ASN A 163 12.94 12.54 -10.37
C ASN A 163 14.07 11.88 -9.58
N ASN A 164 13.71 11.09 -8.57
CA ASN A 164 14.66 10.37 -7.71
C ASN A 164 15.00 8.98 -8.26
N PHE A 165 14.11 8.36 -9.06
CA PHE A 165 14.32 7.00 -9.57
C PHE A 165 15.63 6.84 -10.34
N LYS A 166 16.10 7.89 -11.05
CA LYS A 166 17.39 7.89 -11.76
C LYS A 166 18.61 7.54 -10.88
N TYR A 167 18.50 7.69 -9.57
CA TYR A 167 19.58 7.33 -8.64
C TYR A 167 19.57 5.83 -8.30
N TYR A 168 18.50 5.10 -8.66
CA TYR A 168 18.29 3.72 -8.31
C TYR A 168 18.22 2.77 -9.53
N ILE A 169 17.90 3.32 -10.73
CA ILE A 169 17.76 2.53 -11.98
C ILE A 169 19.01 2.57 -12.82
#